data_d84aa30dcd0021ee8f8695c38bddd697
#
_entry.id   d84aa30dcd0021ee8f8695c38bddd697
#
_cell.length_a   1.000
_cell.length_b   1.000
_cell.length_c   1.000
_cell.angle_alpha   90.00
_cell.angle_beta   90.00
_cell.angle_gamma   90.00
#
_symmetry.space_group_name_H-M   'P 1'
#
loop_
_entity.id
_entity.type
_entity.pdbx_description
1 polymer ?
#
loop_
_entity_poly.entity_id
_entity_poly.type
_entity_poly.pdbx_seq_one_letter_code
_entity_poly.pdbx_strand_id
1 'polypeptide(L)'
;MTPPPPLLEFQNVTVQRGERIVLDGITLSIAQGEHVAILGPNGSGKSTLIKLISRELYPRMKSQPWSLRILGRDRWHLFDLRHHLGIVSNDWMQMCTRDYSGYEIVLSGFFGSVGIWPNHEVTPEMRRKAHEVMDLLEISHLAERNTNEMSSGEARRILIGRALVHGPRALVLDEPTASLDLRATCELREIFRKLAQGGISIILVTHHLPDIIPEIRRVVLIRVGRVYCDGPKEKVLDPAALSALFGVPAEVLERDGYYHAL
;
A
#
# COMPACT_ATOMS: atom_id res chain seq x y z
N MET A 1 8.17 1.53 -30.39
CA MET A 1 7.86 0.61 -29.27
C MET A 1 6.69 1.22 -28.52
N THR A 2 5.59 0.49 -28.36
CA THR A 2 4.48 0.95 -27.50
C THR A 2 4.98 1.05 -26.05
N PRO A 3 4.66 2.13 -25.31
CA PRO A 3 5.04 2.25 -23.91
C PRO A 3 4.47 1.07 -23.10
N PRO A 4 5.17 0.64 -22.04
CA PRO A 4 4.65 -0.42 -21.19
C PRO A 4 3.30 -0.01 -20.59
N PRO A 5 2.39 -0.96 -20.37
CA PRO A 5 1.10 -0.65 -19.78
C PRO A 5 1.28 -0.06 -18.38
N PRO A 6 0.38 0.84 -17.93
CA PRO A 6 0.40 1.35 -16.55
C PRO A 6 0.39 0.23 -15.51
N LEU A 7 0.94 0.50 -14.34
CA LEU A 7 0.83 -0.40 -13.20
C LEU A 7 -0.63 -0.55 -12.77
N LEU A 8 -1.33 0.57 -12.62
CA LEU A 8 -2.77 0.63 -12.32
C LEU A 8 -3.46 1.58 -13.30
N GLU A 9 -4.64 1.21 -13.76
CA GLU A 9 -5.49 2.04 -14.61
C GLU A 9 -6.95 1.88 -14.20
N PHE A 10 -7.55 2.97 -13.75
CA PHE A 10 -8.97 3.11 -13.43
C PHE A 10 -9.59 4.10 -14.39
N GLN A 11 -10.68 3.73 -15.03
CA GLN A 11 -11.47 4.62 -15.87
C GLN A 11 -12.93 4.57 -15.42
N ASN A 12 -13.43 5.68 -14.90
CA ASN A 12 -14.82 5.85 -14.46
C ASN A 12 -15.31 4.75 -13.51
N VAL A 13 -14.45 4.32 -12.57
CA VAL A 13 -14.73 3.20 -11.65
C VAL A 13 -15.59 3.67 -10.50
N THR A 14 -16.73 3.00 -10.28
CA THR A 14 -17.65 3.27 -9.17
C THR A 14 -17.83 2.03 -8.33
N VAL A 15 -17.81 2.20 -7.01
CA VAL A 15 -18.06 1.14 -6.02
C VAL A 15 -19.21 1.53 -5.12
N GLN A 16 -20.14 0.59 -4.94
CA GLN A 16 -21.26 0.71 -4.02
C GLN A 16 -21.15 -0.36 -2.92
N ARG A 17 -21.42 0.02 -1.68
CA ARG A 17 -21.53 -0.89 -0.53
C ARG A 17 -22.90 -0.66 0.12
N GLY A 18 -23.76 -1.66 0.05
CA GLY A 18 -25.17 -1.48 0.39
C GLY A 18 -25.79 -0.42 -0.52
N GLU A 19 -26.46 0.56 0.08
CA GLU A 19 -27.08 1.69 -0.65
C GLU A 19 -26.11 2.85 -0.90
N ARG A 20 -24.92 2.85 -0.26
CA ARG A 20 -23.97 3.97 -0.34
C ARG A 20 -22.97 3.79 -1.46
N ILE A 21 -22.81 4.80 -2.31
CA ILE A 21 -21.70 4.93 -3.22
C ILE A 21 -20.46 5.37 -2.41
N VAL A 22 -19.41 4.53 -2.42
CA VAL A 22 -18.16 4.77 -1.67
C VAL A 22 -17.08 5.35 -2.57
N LEU A 23 -17.01 4.87 -3.83
CA LEU A 23 -16.18 5.49 -4.87
C LEU A 23 -17.08 5.83 -6.04
N ASP A 24 -16.91 7.02 -6.62
CA ASP A 24 -17.77 7.53 -7.68
C ASP A 24 -16.97 8.09 -8.85
N GLY A 25 -16.94 7.32 -9.94
CA GLY A 25 -16.29 7.71 -11.17
C GLY A 25 -14.77 7.91 -11.05
N ILE A 26 -14.07 7.10 -10.26
CA ILE A 26 -12.62 7.19 -10.13
C ILE A 26 -11.96 6.96 -11.48
N THR A 27 -11.17 7.95 -11.91
CA THR A 27 -10.29 7.87 -13.08
C THR A 27 -8.88 8.23 -12.60
N LEU A 28 -7.96 7.26 -12.68
CA LEU A 28 -6.61 7.36 -12.16
C LEU A 28 -5.71 6.38 -12.92
N SER A 29 -4.54 6.82 -13.33
CA SER A 29 -3.51 5.95 -13.92
C SER A 29 -2.21 6.14 -13.16
N ILE A 30 -1.55 5.05 -12.77
CA ILE A 30 -0.24 5.03 -12.13
C ILE A 30 0.71 4.25 -13.02
N ALA A 31 1.82 4.87 -13.41
CA ALA A 31 2.83 4.23 -14.26
C ALA A 31 3.66 3.19 -13.49
N GLN A 32 4.30 2.26 -14.20
CA GLN A 32 5.31 1.38 -13.60
C GLN A 32 6.53 2.21 -13.20
N GLY A 33 7.09 1.97 -12.02
CA GLY A 33 8.21 2.73 -11.47
C GLY A 33 7.81 4.07 -10.82
N GLU A 34 6.54 4.46 -10.88
CA GLU A 34 6.06 5.69 -10.25
C GLU A 34 5.78 5.47 -8.76
N HIS A 35 6.16 6.47 -7.93
CA HIS A 35 5.81 6.51 -6.50
C HIS A 35 4.70 7.52 -6.30
N VAL A 36 3.58 7.09 -5.70
CA VAL A 36 2.37 7.92 -5.55
C VAL A 36 1.83 7.83 -4.13
N ALA A 37 1.46 8.97 -3.55
CA ALA A 37 0.66 9.00 -2.33
C ALA A 37 -0.82 9.28 -2.66
N ILE A 38 -1.71 8.51 -2.05
CA ILE A 38 -3.16 8.72 -2.09
C ILE A 38 -3.58 9.22 -0.72
N LEU A 39 -3.90 10.50 -0.64
CA LEU A 39 -4.20 11.21 0.60
C LEU A 39 -5.69 11.54 0.69
N GLY A 40 -6.24 11.45 1.88
CA GLY A 40 -7.63 11.87 2.13
C GLY A 40 -8.08 11.55 3.55
N PRO A 41 -9.14 12.21 4.04
CA PRO A 41 -9.66 11.97 5.38
C PRO A 41 -10.22 10.55 5.53
N ASN A 42 -10.46 10.15 6.77
CA ASN A 42 -11.13 8.88 7.06
C ASN A 42 -12.52 8.85 6.40
N GLY A 43 -12.88 7.71 5.83
CA GLY A 43 -14.15 7.55 5.11
C GLY A 43 -14.17 8.12 3.69
N SER A 44 -13.07 8.67 3.15
CA SER A 44 -13.01 9.20 1.78
C SER A 44 -13.02 8.12 0.69
N GLY A 45 -12.84 6.83 1.03
CA GLY A 45 -12.86 5.72 0.08
C GLY A 45 -11.48 5.04 -0.15
N LYS A 46 -10.41 5.47 0.52
CA LYS A 46 -9.05 4.97 0.34
C LYS A 46 -8.92 3.44 0.46
N SER A 47 -9.40 2.86 1.57
CA SER A 47 -9.35 1.39 1.77
C SER A 47 -10.24 0.64 0.77
N THR A 48 -11.31 1.26 0.26
CA THR A 48 -12.12 0.69 -0.83
C THR A 48 -11.33 0.65 -2.13
N LEU A 49 -10.51 1.67 -2.41
CA LEU A 49 -9.63 1.68 -3.57
C LEU A 49 -8.58 0.56 -3.47
N ILE A 50 -8.00 0.33 -2.29
CA ILE A 50 -7.07 -0.80 -2.08
C ILE A 50 -7.78 -2.14 -2.31
N LYS A 51 -9.00 -2.32 -1.82
CA LYS A 51 -9.81 -3.54 -2.04
C LYS A 51 -10.17 -3.78 -3.50
N LEU A 52 -10.22 -2.74 -4.34
CA LEU A 52 -10.30 -2.89 -5.79
C LEU A 52 -8.97 -3.38 -6.39
N ILE A 53 -7.84 -2.84 -5.91
CA ILE A 53 -6.50 -3.23 -6.36
C ILE A 53 -6.23 -4.69 -5.99
N SER A 54 -6.58 -5.10 -4.76
CA SER A 54 -6.43 -6.49 -4.27
C SER A 54 -7.45 -7.47 -4.85
N ARG A 55 -8.42 -6.97 -5.64
CA ARG A 55 -9.54 -7.77 -6.20
C ARG A 55 -10.46 -8.39 -5.15
N GLU A 56 -10.49 -7.86 -3.95
CA GLU A 56 -11.47 -8.21 -2.91
C GLU A 56 -12.84 -7.54 -3.16
N LEU A 57 -12.85 -6.42 -3.89
CA LEU A 57 -14.04 -5.74 -4.35
C LEU A 57 -14.00 -5.55 -5.86
N TYR A 58 -15.18 -5.45 -6.45
CA TYR A 58 -15.38 -5.23 -7.88
C TYR A 58 -16.21 -3.97 -8.12
N PRO A 59 -15.97 -3.26 -9.25
CA PRO A 59 -16.78 -2.11 -9.63
C PRO A 59 -18.24 -2.49 -9.83
N ARG A 60 -19.13 -1.52 -9.52
CA ARG A 60 -20.55 -1.64 -9.87
C ARG A 60 -20.71 -1.50 -11.39
N MET A 61 -21.51 -2.39 -11.98
CA MET A 61 -21.95 -2.25 -13.37
C MET A 61 -22.79 -0.98 -13.50
N LYS A 62 -22.37 -0.06 -14.36
CA LYS A 62 -23.09 1.16 -14.74
C LYS A 62 -23.42 1.12 -16.23
N SER A 63 -24.35 1.97 -16.66
CA SER A 63 -24.64 2.20 -18.08
C SER A 63 -23.49 2.82 -18.86
N GLN A 64 -22.64 3.59 -18.17
CA GLN A 64 -21.42 4.16 -18.76
C GLN A 64 -20.26 3.17 -18.73
N PRO A 65 -19.42 3.13 -19.76
CA PRO A 65 -18.28 2.25 -19.82
C PRO A 65 -17.29 2.59 -18.69
N TRP A 66 -16.75 1.55 -18.07
CA TRP A 66 -15.70 1.64 -17.06
C TRP A 66 -14.64 0.58 -17.32
N SER A 67 -13.42 0.81 -16.86
CA SER A 67 -12.38 -0.23 -16.85
C SER A 67 -11.50 -0.13 -15.60
N LEU A 68 -11.00 -1.30 -15.17
CA LEU A 68 -10.02 -1.45 -14.11
C LEU A 68 -8.97 -2.46 -14.58
N ARG A 69 -7.78 -1.96 -14.91
CA ARG A 69 -6.65 -2.78 -15.36
C ARG A 69 -5.48 -2.66 -14.41
N ILE A 70 -4.79 -3.77 -14.23
CA ILE A 70 -3.52 -3.85 -13.50
C ILE A 70 -2.52 -4.44 -14.48
N LEU A 71 -1.40 -3.75 -14.74
CA LEU A 71 -0.41 -4.13 -15.76
C LEU A 71 -1.06 -4.43 -17.13
N GLY A 72 -2.05 -3.63 -17.51
CA GLY A 72 -2.79 -3.75 -18.76
C GLY A 72 -3.84 -4.87 -18.82
N ARG A 73 -4.01 -5.67 -17.76
CA ARG A 73 -4.98 -6.78 -17.71
C ARG A 73 -6.17 -6.42 -16.83
N ASP A 74 -7.37 -6.73 -17.27
CA ASP A 74 -8.63 -6.54 -16.54
C ASP A 74 -8.95 -7.72 -15.60
N ARG A 75 -8.40 -8.91 -15.86
CA ARG A 75 -8.57 -10.12 -15.03
C ARG A 75 -7.22 -10.65 -14.57
N TRP A 76 -7.19 -11.08 -13.33
CA TRP A 76 -6.03 -11.67 -12.70
C TRP A 76 -6.41 -12.91 -11.89
N HIS A 77 -5.59 -13.92 -11.94
CA HIS A 77 -5.56 -14.94 -10.90
C HIS A 77 -4.89 -14.32 -9.66
N LEU A 78 -5.49 -14.47 -8.48
CA LEU A 78 -5.02 -13.77 -7.27
C LEU A 78 -3.57 -14.11 -6.91
N PHE A 79 -3.15 -15.35 -7.13
CA PHE A 79 -1.77 -15.76 -6.89
C PHE A 79 -0.80 -15.03 -7.83
N ASP A 80 -1.13 -14.93 -9.13
CA ASP A 80 -0.29 -14.24 -10.09
C ASP A 80 -0.19 -12.74 -9.78
N LEU A 81 -1.27 -12.12 -9.32
CA LEU A 81 -1.27 -10.72 -8.94
C LEU A 81 -0.29 -10.43 -7.80
N ARG A 82 -0.18 -11.33 -6.81
CA ARG A 82 0.74 -11.20 -5.66
C ARG A 82 2.21 -11.23 -6.05
N HIS A 83 2.57 -11.85 -7.19
CA HIS A 83 3.94 -11.77 -7.73
C HIS A 83 4.30 -10.37 -8.25
N HIS A 84 3.30 -9.54 -8.52
CA HIS A 84 3.51 -8.20 -9.07
C HIS A 84 3.20 -7.08 -8.08
N LEU A 85 2.27 -7.32 -7.14
CA LEU A 85 1.81 -6.34 -6.16
C LEU A 85 1.89 -6.92 -4.74
N GLY A 86 2.80 -6.38 -3.93
CA GLY A 86 2.76 -6.57 -2.49
C GLY A 86 1.72 -5.63 -1.88
N ILE A 87 0.84 -6.14 -1.02
CA ILE A 87 -0.19 -5.32 -0.35
C ILE A 87 -0.08 -5.51 1.15
N VAL A 88 0.10 -4.40 1.86
CA VAL A 88 0.13 -4.34 3.33
C VAL A 88 -1.05 -3.50 3.79
N SER A 89 -2.04 -4.15 4.38
CA SER A 89 -3.25 -3.51 4.90
C SER A 89 -3.46 -3.81 6.38
N ASN A 90 -4.30 -3.01 7.04
CA ASN A 90 -4.63 -3.21 8.44
C ASN A 90 -5.39 -4.52 8.69
N ASP A 91 -6.15 -5.03 7.72
CA ASP A 91 -6.83 -6.33 7.82
C ASP A 91 -5.79 -7.46 8.03
N TRP A 92 -4.65 -7.40 7.32
CA TRP A 92 -3.55 -8.35 7.50
C TRP A 92 -2.86 -8.25 8.86
N MET A 93 -2.74 -7.05 9.43
CA MET A 93 -2.20 -6.86 10.78
C MET A 93 -2.98 -7.68 11.82
N GLN A 94 -4.32 -7.60 11.79
CA GLN A 94 -5.16 -8.33 12.74
C GLN A 94 -5.09 -9.85 12.53
N MET A 95 -4.92 -10.31 11.30
CA MET A 95 -4.83 -11.74 11.00
C MET A 95 -3.48 -12.35 11.39
N CYS A 96 -2.39 -11.62 11.27
CA CYS A 96 -1.03 -12.12 11.48
C CYS A 96 -0.52 -11.97 12.93
N THR A 97 -1.26 -11.29 13.82
CA THR A 97 -0.96 -11.24 15.26
C THR A 97 -1.50 -12.49 15.97
N ARG A 98 -0.90 -13.64 15.68
CA ARG A 98 -1.24 -14.95 16.28
C ARG A 98 0.04 -15.67 16.66
N ASP A 99 -0.08 -16.92 17.12
CA ASP A 99 1.05 -17.77 17.53
C ASP A 99 1.85 -18.32 16.32
N TYR A 100 2.36 -17.41 15.47
CA TYR A 100 3.26 -17.73 14.38
C TYR A 100 4.57 -16.98 14.56
N SER A 101 5.69 -17.60 14.20
CA SER A 101 6.98 -16.92 14.20
C SER A 101 7.06 -15.87 13.08
N GLY A 102 7.94 -14.88 13.24
CA GLY A 102 8.17 -13.88 12.20
C GLY A 102 8.57 -14.52 10.88
N TYR A 103 9.41 -15.57 10.93
CA TYR A 103 9.81 -16.29 9.74
C TYR A 103 8.63 -17.00 9.04
N GLU A 104 7.75 -17.67 9.79
CA GLU A 104 6.57 -18.33 9.23
C GLU A 104 5.63 -17.33 8.56
N ILE A 105 5.44 -16.14 9.14
CA ILE A 105 4.61 -15.10 8.53
C ILE A 105 5.25 -14.60 7.23
N VAL A 106 6.55 -14.30 7.19
CA VAL A 106 7.24 -13.87 5.97
C VAL A 106 7.13 -14.96 4.91
N LEU A 107 7.46 -16.20 5.24
CA LEU A 107 7.42 -17.34 4.32
C LEU A 107 5.99 -17.62 3.80
N SER A 108 4.96 -17.41 4.62
CA SER A 108 3.55 -17.61 4.24
C SER A 108 3.09 -16.71 3.09
N GLY A 109 3.84 -15.64 2.78
CA GLY A 109 3.60 -14.79 1.63
C GLY A 109 3.57 -15.56 0.32
N PHE A 110 4.39 -16.60 0.17
CA PHE A 110 4.41 -17.46 -1.01
C PHE A 110 3.11 -18.22 -1.23
N PHE A 111 2.38 -18.53 -0.18
CA PHE A 111 1.15 -19.32 -0.24
C PHE A 111 -0.12 -18.46 -0.14
N GLY A 112 0.05 -17.18 0.20
CA GLY A 112 -1.09 -16.28 0.44
C GLY A 112 -1.92 -16.64 1.68
N SER A 113 -1.38 -17.48 2.56
CA SER A 113 -1.97 -17.91 3.83
C SER A 113 -1.49 -17.04 5.00
N VAL A 114 -2.01 -17.30 6.20
CA VAL A 114 -1.42 -16.86 7.46
C VAL A 114 -0.73 -18.07 8.07
N GLY A 115 0.61 -18.00 8.21
CA GLY A 115 1.43 -19.12 8.63
C GLY A 115 1.60 -20.21 7.58
N ILE A 116 2.37 -21.23 7.94
CA ILE A 116 2.69 -22.39 7.09
C ILE A 116 1.82 -23.58 7.49
N TRP A 117 1.16 -24.18 6.51
CA TRP A 117 0.24 -25.31 6.71
C TRP A 117 0.89 -26.63 6.29
N PRO A 118 0.45 -27.80 6.82
CA PRO A 118 1.07 -29.09 6.51
C PRO A 118 1.09 -29.47 5.03
N ASN A 119 0.19 -28.93 4.23
CA ASN A 119 0.11 -29.17 2.78
C ASN A 119 0.95 -28.17 1.95
N HIS A 120 1.67 -27.26 2.59
CA HIS A 120 2.55 -26.33 1.90
C HIS A 120 3.93 -26.95 1.68
N GLU A 121 4.32 -27.05 0.43
CA GLU A 121 5.66 -27.49 0.05
C GLU A 121 6.62 -26.30 0.03
N VAL A 122 7.41 -26.16 1.09
CA VAL A 122 8.39 -25.10 1.22
C VAL A 122 9.69 -25.49 0.56
N THR A 123 10.02 -24.87 -0.56
CA THR A 123 11.24 -25.12 -1.30
C THR A 123 12.48 -24.44 -0.69
N PRO A 124 13.71 -24.92 -0.97
CA PRO A 124 14.94 -24.22 -0.55
C PRO A 124 15.01 -22.77 -1.07
N GLU A 125 14.53 -22.51 -2.27
CA GLU A 125 14.48 -21.18 -2.87
C GLU A 125 13.55 -20.22 -2.09
N MET A 126 12.38 -20.70 -1.66
CA MET A 126 11.47 -19.90 -0.82
C MET A 126 12.12 -19.54 0.51
N ARG A 127 12.82 -20.49 1.14
CA ARG A 127 13.56 -20.25 2.40
C ARG A 127 14.64 -19.18 2.19
N ARG A 128 15.45 -19.31 1.15
CA ARG A 128 16.50 -18.33 0.82
C ARG A 128 15.92 -16.94 0.65
N LYS A 129 14.87 -16.79 -0.17
CA LYS A 129 14.20 -15.49 -0.40
C LYS A 129 13.57 -14.91 0.87
N ALA A 130 12.97 -15.74 1.74
CA ALA A 130 12.44 -15.26 3.00
C ALA A 130 13.56 -14.66 3.88
N HIS A 131 14.70 -15.33 3.99
CA HIS A 131 15.86 -14.80 4.73
C HIS A 131 16.40 -13.50 4.10
N GLU A 132 16.59 -13.46 2.77
CA GLU A 132 17.04 -12.25 2.06
C GLU A 132 16.13 -11.04 2.33
N VAL A 133 14.82 -11.25 2.34
CA VAL A 133 13.86 -10.19 2.65
C VAL A 133 13.93 -9.78 4.13
N MET A 134 14.10 -10.74 5.04
CA MET A 134 14.27 -10.42 6.46
C MET A 134 15.54 -9.62 6.74
N ASP A 135 16.63 -9.96 6.06
CA ASP A 135 17.89 -9.20 6.14
C ASP A 135 17.75 -7.79 5.56
N LEU A 136 17.10 -7.66 4.39
CA LEU A 136 16.82 -6.36 3.76
C LEU A 136 16.03 -5.41 4.68
N LEU A 137 15.09 -5.96 5.46
CA LEU A 137 14.24 -5.21 6.39
C LEU A 137 14.82 -5.11 7.82
N GLU A 138 16.01 -5.66 8.04
CA GLU A 138 16.70 -5.66 9.32
C GLU A 138 15.86 -6.34 10.45
N ILE A 139 15.13 -7.43 10.09
CA ILE A 139 14.23 -8.17 10.99
C ILE A 139 14.63 -9.64 11.21
N SER A 140 15.84 -10.04 10.82
CA SER A 140 16.32 -11.41 10.97
C SER A 140 16.34 -11.87 12.45
N HIS A 141 16.54 -10.94 13.38
CA HIS A 141 16.46 -11.19 14.82
C HIS A 141 15.05 -11.53 15.32
N LEU A 142 14.01 -11.32 14.50
CA LEU A 142 12.60 -11.62 14.80
C LEU A 142 12.15 -12.98 14.22
N ALA A 143 13.05 -13.72 13.55
CA ALA A 143 12.68 -14.92 12.82
C ALA A 143 11.94 -15.95 13.70
N GLU A 144 12.47 -16.23 14.89
CA GLU A 144 11.92 -17.24 15.83
C GLU A 144 10.93 -16.63 16.85
N ARG A 145 10.76 -15.30 16.86
CA ARG A 145 9.87 -14.64 17.81
C ARG A 145 8.42 -14.70 17.36
N ASN A 146 7.50 -14.99 18.27
CA ASN A 146 6.07 -15.00 17.97
C ASN A 146 5.55 -13.60 17.69
N THR A 147 4.68 -13.48 16.70
CA THR A 147 4.15 -12.17 16.27
C THR A 147 3.25 -11.51 17.31
N ASN A 148 2.63 -12.26 18.22
CA ASN A 148 1.86 -11.74 19.36
C ASN A 148 2.73 -11.10 20.44
N GLU A 149 4.04 -11.35 20.44
CA GLU A 149 5.03 -10.75 21.36
C GLU A 149 5.78 -9.57 20.77
N MET A 150 5.52 -9.24 19.50
CA MET A 150 6.17 -8.16 18.79
C MET A 150 5.51 -6.82 19.07
N SER A 151 6.31 -5.76 19.05
CA SER A 151 5.78 -4.40 18.96
C SER A 151 5.03 -4.19 17.65
N SER A 152 4.14 -3.18 17.59
CA SER A 152 3.41 -2.85 16.36
C SER A 152 4.34 -2.51 15.17
N GLY A 153 5.49 -1.88 15.44
CA GLY A 153 6.51 -1.58 14.42
C GLY A 153 7.21 -2.83 13.90
N GLU A 154 7.58 -3.76 14.79
CA GLU A 154 8.18 -5.05 14.42
C GLU A 154 7.20 -5.89 13.60
N ALA A 155 5.96 -6.03 14.06
CA ALA A 155 4.91 -6.77 13.34
C ALA A 155 4.63 -6.15 11.96
N ARG A 156 4.67 -4.81 11.83
CA ARG A 156 4.51 -4.11 10.55
C ARG A 156 5.65 -4.46 9.58
N ARG A 157 6.89 -4.49 10.05
CA ARG A 157 8.05 -4.88 9.22
C ARG A 157 7.96 -6.34 8.77
N ILE A 158 7.50 -7.25 9.62
CA ILE A 158 7.23 -8.66 9.24
C ILE A 158 6.19 -8.74 8.12
N LEU A 159 5.09 -7.96 8.18
CA LEU A 159 4.08 -7.94 7.12
C LEU A 159 4.58 -7.35 5.80
N ILE A 160 5.46 -6.36 5.87
CA ILE A 160 6.14 -5.85 4.68
C ILE A 160 7.02 -6.95 4.09
N GLY A 161 7.78 -7.67 4.92
CA GLY A 161 8.56 -8.84 4.49
C GLY A 161 7.70 -9.88 3.78
N ARG A 162 6.57 -10.23 4.37
CA ARG A 162 5.60 -11.13 3.76
C ARG A 162 5.12 -10.65 2.38
N ALA A 163 4.91 -9.36 2.20
CA ALA A 163 4.49 -8.78 0.92
C ALA A 163 5.61 -8.73 -0.13
N LEU A 164 6.87 -8.79 0.30
CA LEU A 164 8.05 -8.66 -0.57
C LEU A 164 8.63 -10.00 -1.06
N VAL A 165 8.28 -11.15 -0.47
CA VAL A 165 8.94 -12.46 -0.79
C VAL A 165 8.85 -12.87 -2.25
N HIS A 166 7.85 -12.39 -2.99
CA HIS A 166 7.72 -12.62 -4.43
C HIS A 166 8.55 -11.66 -5.30
N GLY A 167 9.22 -10.65 -4.70
CA GLY A 167 9.91 -9.60 -5.46
C GLY A 167 8.94 -8.75 -6.28
N PRO A 168 7.86 -8.19 -5.68
CA PRO A 168 6.83 -7.47 -6.42
C PRO A 168 7.39 -6.20 -7.08
N ARG A 169 6.76 -5.77 -8.17
CA ARG A 169 7.09 -4.51 -8.86
C ARG A 169 6.63 -3.28 -8.09
N ALA A 170 5.60 -3.44 -7.26
CA ALA A 170 5.05 -2.36 -6.46
C ALA A 170 4.58 -2.85 -5.09
N LEU A 171 4.65 -1.96 -4.11
CA LEU A 171 4.15 -2.16 -2.77
C LEU A 171 3.03 -1.15 -2.48
N VAL A 172 1.84 -1.66 -2.18
CA VAL A 172 0.67 -0.87 -1.76
C VAL A 172 0.60 -0.91 -0.24
N LEU A 173 0.66 0.26 0.39
CA LEU A 173 0.73 0.45 1.83
C LEU A 173 -0.52 1.19 2.32
N ASP A 174 -1.36 0.55 3.13
CA ASP A 174 -2.56 1.16 3.73
C ASP A 174 -2.28 1.62 5.16
N GLU A 175 -2.17 2.94 5.34
CA GLU A 175 -1.92 3.58 6.65
C GLU A 175 -0.74 2.91 7.41
N PRO A 176 0.45 2.78 6.80
CA PRO A 176 1.50 1.90 7.31
C PRO A 176 2.10 2.36 8.65
N THR A 177 1.96 3.62 9.01
CA THR A 177 2.49 4.20 10.25
C THR A 177 1.43 4.38 11.33
N ALA A 178 0.17 4.02 11.05
CA ALA A 178 -0.91 4.16 12.02
C ALA A 178 -0.61 3.41 13.33
N SER A 179 -0.78 4.10 14.46
CA SER A 179 -0.55 3.57 15.81
C SER A 179 0.92 3.20 16.13
N LEU A 180 1.89 3.70 15.36
CA LEU A 180 3.30 3.57 15.65
C LEU A 180 3.80 4.77 16.47
N ASP A 181 4.79 4.53 17.33
CA ASP A 181 5.54 5.61 17.96
C ASP A 181 6.44 6.34 16.94
N LEU A 182 7.04 7.44 17.39
CA LEU A 182 7.87 8.26 16.52
C LEU A 182 9.08 7.49 15.97
N ARG A 183 9.74 6.67 16.80
CA ARG A 183 10.91 5.90 16.41
C ARG A 183 10.57 4.88 15.34
N ALA A 184 9.55 4.04 15.57
CA ALA A 184 9.10 3.03 14.63
C ALA A 184 8.61 3.68 13.31
N THR A 185 7.97 4.85 13.38
CA THR A 185 7.56 5.62 12.20
C THR A 185 8.77 6.06 11.38
N CYS A 186 9.81 6.62 12.01
CA CYS A 186 11.04 7.03 11.32
C CYS A 186 11.75 5.83 10.67
N GLU A 187 11.93 4.73 11.42
CA GLU A 187 12.55 3.50 10.92
C GLU A 187 11.78 2.95 9.69
N LEU A 188 10.45 2.97 9.74
CA LEU A 188 9.61 2.46 8.66
C LEU A 188 9.70 3.36 7.40
N ARG A 189 9.75 4.68 7.55
CA ARG A 189 9.95 5.61 6.43
C ARG A 189 11.30 5.37 5.74
N GLU A 190 12.37 5.12 6.50
CA GLU A 190 13.67 4.79 5.92
C GLU A 190 13.64 3.47 5.14
N ILE A 191 12.89 2.46 5.61
CA ILE A 191 12.64 1.22 4.87
C ILE A 191 11.94 1.53 3.55
N PHE A 192 10.88 2.35 3.55
CA PHE A 192 10.18 2.72 2.32
C PHE A 192 11.09 3.45 1.34
N ARG A 193 11.97 4.33 1.82
CA ARG A 193 12.97 5.01 0.99
C ARG A 193 13.94 4.02 0.35
N LYS A 194 14.51 3.09 1.14
CA LYS A 194 15.39 2.02 0.63
C LYS A 194 14.68 1.19 -0.47
N LEU A 195 13.43 0.81 -0.25
CA LEU A 195 12.64 0.04 -1.22
C LEU A 195 12.35 0.85 -2.51
N ALA A 196 12.01 2.13 -2.39
CA ALA A 196 11.78 3.02 -3.52
C ALA A 196 13.06 3.21 -4.34
N GLN A 197 14.19 3.45 -3.70
CA GLN A 197 15.51 3.57 -4.33
C GLN A 197 15.97 2.25 -4.97
N GLY A 198 15.55 1.12 -4.41
CA GLY A 198 15.73 -0.23 -4.96
C GLY A 198 14.84 -0.55 -6.16
N GLY A 199 14.00 0.38 -6.62
CA GLY A 199 13.16 0.23 -7.82
C GLY A 199 11.76 -0.35 -7.59
N ILE A 200 11.34 -0.55 -6.35
CA ILE A 200 9.96 -0.97 -6.03
C ILE A 200 9.07 0.27 -6.01
N SER A 201 8.04 0.31 -6.86
CA SER A 201 7.04 1.39 -6.85
C SER A 201 6.32 1.43 -5.51
N ILE A 202 6.26 2.59 -4.87
CA ILE A 202 5.51 2.78 -3.62
C ILE A 202 4.17 3.45 -3.92
N ILE A 203 3.08 2.78 -3.57
CA ILE A 203 1.72 3.34 -3.56
C ILE A 203 1.31 3.46 -2.11
N LEU A 204 1.49 4.65 -1.56
CA LEU A 204 1.19 4.96 -0.17
C LEU A 204 -0.23 5.48 -0.05
N VAL A 205 -1.05 4.85 0.76
CA VAL A 205 -2.39 5.33 1.10
C VAL A 205 -2.38 5.78 2.55
N THR A 206 -2.65 7.06 2.80
CA THR A 206 -2.56 7.63 4.15
C THR A 206 -3.49 8.84 4.33
N HIS A 207 -3.66 9.28 5.57
CA HIS A 207 -4.22 10.58 5.93
C HIS A 207 -3.18 11.48 6.63
N HIS A 208 -1.93 10.99 6.80
CA HIS A 208 -0.82 11.70 7.44
C HIS A 208 0.19 12.20 6.41
N LEU A 209 0.36 13.53 6.30
CA LEU A 209 1.31 14.13 5.38
C LEU A 209 2.76 13.68 5.61
N PRO A 210 3.24 13.59 6.88
CA PRO A 210 4.61 13.19 7.15
C PRO A 210 4.99 11.79 6.68
N ASP A 211 4.02 10.93 6.32
CA ASP A 211 4.31 9.60 5.77
C ASP A 211 4.75 9.64 4.31
N ILE A 212 4.49 10.76 3.63
CA ILE A 212 4.87 10.95 2.23
C ILE A 212 6.38 11.17 2.15
N ILE A 213 7.10 10.10 1.85
CA ILE A 213 8.58 10.13 1.74
C ILE A 213 9.04 11.01 0.57
N PRO A 214 10.29 11.54 0.60
CA PRO A 214 10.82 12.42 -0.43
C PRO A 214 10.76 11.83 -1.85
N GLU A 215 10.92 10.52 -1.99
CA GLU A 215 10.88 9.80 -3.27
C GLU A 215 9.51 9.82 -3.94
N ILE A 216 8.42 10.02 -3.18
CA ILE A 216 7.07 10.20 -3.73
C ILE A 216 6.96 11.63 -4.28
N ARG A 217 6.76 11.74 -5.60
CA ARG A 217 6.67 13.02 -6.31
C ARG A 217 5.24 13.39 -6.72
N ARG A 218 4.31 12.45 -6.70
CA ARG A 218 2.92 12.66 -7.09
C ARG A 218 1.98 12.34 -5.95
N VAL A 219 1.00 13.20 -5.75
CA VAL A 219 -0.04 13.04 -4.73
C VAL A 219 -1.41 13.11 -5.39
N VAL A 220 -2.27 12.17 -5.00
CA VAL A 220 -3.67 12.11 -5.40
C VAL A 220 -4.53 12.37 -4.16
N LEU A 221 -5.32 13.41 -4.17
CA LEU A 221 -6.27 13.71 -3.09
C LEU A 221 -7.61 13.03 -3.38
N ILE A 222 -8.12 12.26 -2.42
CA ILE A 222 -9.45 11.66 -2.51
C ILE A 222 -10.37 12.30 -1.48
N ARG A 223 -11.48 12.86 -1.98
CA ARG A 223 -12.53 13.47 -1.16
C ARG A 223 -13.89 12.91 -1.57
N VAL A 224 -14.65 12.41 -0.59
CA VAL A 224 -16.02 11.90 -0.78
C VAL A 224 -16.11 10.92 -1.98
N GLY A 225 -15.18 9.97 -2.03
CA GLY A 225 -15.17 8.91 -3.05
C GLY A 225 -14.75 9.36 -4.46
N ARG A 226 -14.22 10.56 -4.64
CA ARG A 226 -13.77 11.10 -5.93
C ARG A 226 -12.33 11.58 -5.86
N VAL A 227 -11.63 11.55 -6.98
CA VAL A 227 -10.35 12.25 -7.12
C VAL A 227 -10.64 13.75 -7.08
N TYR A 228 -10.12 14.42 -6.06
CA TYR A 228 -10.29 15.85 -5.85
C TYR A 228 -9.18 16.64 -6.53
N CYS A 229 -7.93 16.18 -6.40
CA CYS A 229 -6.75 16.78 -7.03
C CYS A 229 -5.74 15.68 -7.31
N ASP A 230 -4.94 15.83 -8.36
CA ASP A 230 -3.90 14.90 -8.78
C ASP A 230 -2.76 15.65 -9.46
N GLY A 231 -1.53 15.45 -9.01
CA GLY A 231 -0.37 16.13 -9.58
C GLY A 231 0.90 16.06 -8.74
N PRO A 232 1.90 16.89 -9.10
CA PRO A 232 3.14 17.01 -8.34
C PRO A 232 2.87 17.40 -6.89
N LYS A 233 3.56 16.74 -5.94
CA LYS A 233 3.30 16.92 -4.50
C LYS A 233 3.41 18.38 -4.05
N GLU A 234 4.36 19.13 -4.62
CA GLU A 234 4.59 20.54 -4.30
C GLU A 234 3.41 21.45 -4.70
N LYS A 235 2.61 21.02 -5.69
CA LYS A 235 1.43 21.76 -6.15
C LYS A 235 0.14 21.30 -5.46
N VAL A 236 0.09 20.04 -5.07
CA VAL A 236 -1.11 19.41 -4.49
C VAL A 236 -1.17 19.61 -2.98
N LEU A 237 0.00 19.60 -2.30
CA LEU A 237 0.10 19.78 -0.87
C LEU A 237 0.18 21.27 -0.48
N ASP A 238 -0.76 22.06 -0.94
CA ASP A 238 -0.89 23.47 -0.58
C ASP A 238 -1.95 23.68 0.52
N PRO A 239 -1.87 24.79 1.30
CA PRO A 239 -2.78 25.07 2.41
C PRO A 239 -4.25 25.10 2.00
N ALA A 240 -4.58 25.64 0.82
CA ALA A 240 -5.97 25.77 0.37
C ALA A 240 -6.56 24.40 0.01
N ALA A 241 -5.81 23.58 -0.74
CA ALA A 241 -6.24 22.24 -1.11
C ALA A 241 -6.40 21.34 0.12
N LEU A 242 -5.46 21.41 1.08
CA LEU A 242 -5.54 20.61 2.31
C LEU A 242 -6.66 21.09 3.23
N SER A 243 -6.86 22.40 3.39
CA SER A 243 -7.99 22.95 4.13
C SER A 243 -9.33 22.48 3.55
N ALA A 244 -9.46 22.52 2.24
CA ALA A 244 -10.65 22.02 1.53
C ALA A 244 -10.83 20.51 1.70
N LEU A 245 -9.72 19.74 1.67
CA LEU A 245 -9.74 18.28 1.80
C LEU A 245 -10.21 17.86 3.20
N PHE A 246 -9.61 18.43 4.26
CA PHE A 246 -9.84 18.04 5.65
C PHE A 246 -10.97 18.81 6.31
N GLY A 247 -11.42 19.93 5.73
CA GLY A 247 -12.51 20.75 6.26
C GLY A 247 -12.12 21.62 7.48
N VAL A 248 -10.83 21.85 7.69
CA VAL A 248 -10.25 22.70 8.73
C VAL A 248 -9.12 23.54 8.12
N PRO A 249 -8.86 24.76 8.65
CA PRO A 249 -7.69 25.52 8.23
C PRO A 249 -6.42 24.70 8.42
N ALA A 250 -5.57 24.68 7.42
CA ALA A 250 -4.30 23.95 7.45
C ALA A 250 -3.18 24.86 6.99
N GLU A 251 -2.10 24.91 7.74
CA GLU A 251 -0.81 25.44 7.30
C GLU A 251 0.08 24.28 6.89
N VAL A 252 0.95 24.50 5.92
CA VAL A 252 1.83 23.46 5.38
C VAL A 252 3.27 23.88 5.57
N LEU A 253 4.03 23.04 6.24
CA LEU A 253 5.47 23.19 6.38
C LEU A 253 6.17 22.06 5.62
N GLU A 254 7.10 22.42 4.74
CA GLU A 254 8.00 21.46 4.09
C GLU A 254 9.37 21.53 4.76
N ARG A 255 9.91 20.35 5.10
CA ARG A 255 11.25 20.22 5.63
C ARG A 255 11.90 18.93 5.15
N ASP A 256 13.06 19.03 4.51
CA ASP A 256 13.84 17.88 4.00
C ASP A 256 13.03 16.95 3.08
N GLY A 257 12.10 17.51 2.29
CA GLY A 257 11.21 16.79 1.39
C GLY A 257 9.99 16.13 2.06
N TYR A 258 9.83 16.29 3.37
CA TYR A 258 8.66 15.89 4.13
C TYR A 258 7.70 17.06 4.34
N TYR A 259 6.40 16.76 4.33
CA TYR A 259 5.34 17.74 4.51
C TYR A 259 4.63 17.53 5.83
N HIS A 260 4.32 18.62 6.50
CA HIS A 260 3.60 18.64 7.78
C HIS A 260 2.42 19.59 7.66
N ALA A 261 1.26 19.20 8.21
CA ALA A 261 0.14 20.11 8.43
C ALA A 261 0.16 20.56 9.89
N LEU A 262 -0.03 21.86 10.09
CA LEU A 262 -0.07 22.55 11.39
C LEU A 262 -1.47 23.11 11.61
#